data_e325f1a443f3213cdc9131ef5811ffc4
#
_entry.id   e325f1a443f3213cdc9131ef5811ffc4
#
_cell.length_a   1.000
_cell.length_b   1.000
_cell.length_c   1.000
_cell.angle_alpha   90.00
_cell.angle_beta   90.00
_cell.angle_gamma   90.00
#
_symmetry.space_group_name_H-M   'P 1'
#
loop_
_entity.id
_entity.type
_entity.pdbx_description
1 polymer ?
#
loop_
_entity_poly.entity_id
_entity_poly.type
_entity_poly.pdbx_seq_one_letter_code
_entity_poly.pdbx_strand_id
1 'polypeptide(L)'
;MLTRSQMVLLCLGLFLALALCGAWQAFAWGRTQLDTGALVCADTLRLHIRAESDSIASQSAKLHVRDAVLAYLDTACPAQSKPEAIAWAAQHLFELQLTARHALAQLNIRTPVRVQLVNMYFATRRYGSGTLPAGRYDALRIDLGAGKGRNWWCVLYPGLCRSC
;
A
#
# COMPACT_ATOMS: atom_id res chain seq x y z
N MET A 1 -1.66 -63.29 7.27
CA MET A 1 -1.36 -62.64 5.97
C MET A 1 -2.62 -61.90 5.54
N LEU A 2 -2.50 -60.62 5.18
CA LEU A 2 -3.62 -59.82 4.65
C LEU A 2 -3.99 -60.31 3.26
N THR A 3 -5.28 -60.36 2.95
CA THR A 3 -5.77 -60.68 1.60
C THR A 3 -5.48 -59.53 0.64
N ARG A 4 -5.41 -59.82 -0.67
CA ARG A 4 -5.19 -58.76 -1.70
C ARG A 4 -6.20 -57.62 -1.57
N SER A 5 -7.47 -57.92 -1.31
CA SER A 5 -8.53 -56.91 -1.16
C SER A 5 -8.31 -56.04 0.09
N GLN A 6 -7.85 -56.59 1.21
CA GLN A 6 -7.53 -55.84 2.43
C GLN A 6 -6.33 -54.91 2.20
N MET A 7 -5.31 -55.34 1.46
CA MET A 7 -4.18 -54.47 1.10
C MET A 7 -4.60 -53.31 0.20
N VAL A 8 -5.45 -53.56 -0.80
CA VAL A 8 -5.97 -52.49 -1.67
C VAL A 8 -6.79 -51.48 -0.87
N LEU A 9 -7.67 -51.93 0.01
CA LEU A 9 -8.46 -51.03 0.87
C LEU A 9 -7.56 -50.19 1.81
N LEU A 10 -6.52 -50.78 2.38
CA LEU A 10 -5.54 -50.05 3.22
C LEU A 10 -4.78 -48.99 2.39
N CYS A 11 -4.32 -49.33 1.18
CA CYS A 11 -3.66 -48.37 0.29
C CYS A 11 -4.56 -47.23 -0.10
N LEU A 12 -5.83 -47.54 -0.45
CA LEU A 12 -6.82 -46.48 -0.79
C LEU A 12 -7.12 -45.59 0.42
N GLY A 13 -7.27 -46.19 1.63
CA GLY A 13 -7.49 -45.44 2.85
C GLY A 13 -6.30 -44.51 3.18
N LEU A 14 -5.07 -45.03 3.05
CA LEU A 14 -3.87 -44.25 3.26
C LEU A 14 -3.76 -43.09 2.23
N PHE A 15 -4.02 -43.38 0.96
CA PHE A 15 -4.00 -42.38 -0.09
C PHE A 15 -5.04 -41.28 0.16
N LEU A 16 -6.25 -41.64 0.55
CA LEU A 16 -7.31 -40.69 0.89
C LEU A 16 -6.91 -39.82 2.10
N ALA A 17 -6.35 -40.44 3.14
CA ALA A 17 -5.88 -39.70 4.32
C ALA A 17 -4.78 -38.69 3.98
N LEU A 18 -3.80 -39.10 3.17
CA LEU A 18 -2.74 -38.19 2.71
C LEU A 18 -3.29 -37.04 1.84
N ALA A 19 -4.23 -37.34 0.95
CA ALA A 19 -4.88 -36.32 0.13
C ALA A 19 -5.65 -35.30 0.97
N LEU A 20 -6.43 -35.76 1.96
CA LEU A 20 -7.15 -34.88 2.88
C LEU A 20 -6.20 -34.05 3.76
N CYS A 21 -5.12 -34.65 4.24
CA CYS A 21 -4.09 -33.94 5.00
C CYS A 21 -3.41 -32.84 4.16
N GLY A 22 -3.06 -33.16 2.91
CA GLY A 22 -2.49 -32.19 1.97
C GLY A 22 -3.44 -31.05 1.66
N ALA A 23 -4.72 -31.36 1.41
CA ALA A 23 -5.75 -30.36 1.17
C ALA A 23 -5.96 -29.44 2.39
N TRP A 24 -5.97 -30.00 3.60
CA TRP A 24 -6.06 -29.26 4.84
C TRP A 24 -4.86 -28.31 5.04
N GLN A 25 -3.64 -28.81 4.82
CA GLN A 25 -2.43 -27.98 4.92
C GLN A 25 -2.43 -26.83 3.91
N ALA A 26 -2.82 -27.09 2.67
CA ALA A 26 -2.95 -26.06 1.64
C ALA A 26 -3.99 -24.98 2.02
N PHE A 27 -5.14 -25.41 2.55
CA PHE A 27 -6.18 -24.52 3.04
C PHE A 27 -5.71 -23.68 4.24
N ALA A 28 -5.07 -24.30 5.22
CA ALA A 28 -4.53 -23.62 6.40
C ALA A 28 -3.46 -22.60 6.01
N TRP A 29 -2.55 -22.98 5.12
CA TRP A 29 -1.53 -22.06 4.59
C TRP A 29 -2.15 -20.88 3.85
N GLY A 30 -3.16 -21.12 2.99
CA GLY A 30 -3.89 -20.08 2.29
C GLY A 30 -4.55 -19.08 3.24
N ARG A 31 -5.20 -19.55 4.31
CA ARG A 31 -5.79 -18.68 5.34
C ARG A 31 -4.74 -17.83 6.04
N THR A 32 -3.61 -18.42 6.44
CA THR A 32 -2.52 -17.68 7.09
C THR A 32 -2.01 -16.55 6.18
N GLN A 33 -1.88 -16.77 4.86
CA GLN A 33 -1.47 -15.74 3.93
C GLN A 33 -2.50 -14.60 3.81
N LEU A 34 -3.79 -14.92 3.80
CA LEU A 34 -4.87 -13.93 3.77
C LEU A 34 -4.89 -13.10 5.06
N ASP A 35 -4.76 -13.72 6.22
CA ASP A 35 -4.75 -13.05 7.52
C ASP A 35 -3.52 -12.13 7.64
N THR A 36 -2.34 -12.60 7.23
CA THR A 36 -1.12 -11.78 7.20
C THR A 36 -1.27 -10.59 6.26
N GLY A 37 -1.85 -10.81 5.07
CA GLY A 37 -2.14 -9.75 4.12
C GLY A 37 -3.08 -8.70 4.68
N ALA A 38 -4.14 -9.11 5.39
CA ALA A 38 -5.09 -8.22 6.03
C ALA A 38 -4.42 -7.37 7.14
N LEU A 39 -3.55 -7.99 7.96
CA LEU A 39 -2.79 -7.27 9.00
C LEU A 39 -1.86 -6.22 8.40
N VAL A 40 -1.15 -6.56 7.32
CA VAL A 40 -0.29 -5.59 6.60
C VAL A 40 -1.11 -4.42 6.05
N CYS A 41 -2.28 -4.68 5.46
CA CYS A 41 -3.18 -3.60 5.01
C CYS A 41 -3.65 -2.74 6.18
N ALA A 42 -4.02 -3.37 7.30
CA ALA A 42 -4.52 -2.68 8.49
C ALA A 42 -3.46 -1.78 9.14
N ASP A 43 -2.18 -2.17 9.13
CA ASP A 43 -1.09 -1.42 9.78
C ASP A 43 -0.33 -0.49 8.83
N THR A 44 -0.73 -0.37 7.58
CA THR A 44 -0.03 0.46 6.60
C THR A 44 -0.81 1.73 6.26
N LEU A 45 -0.15 2.89 6.35
CA LEU A 45 -0.60 4.16 5.76
C LEU A 45 0.19 4.44 4.48
N ARG A 46 -0.51 4.70 3.38
CA ARG A 46 0.11 4.92 2.07
C ARG A 46 0.10 6.40 1.67
N LEU A 47 1.05 6.78 0.80
CA LEU A 47 1.02 8.04 0.06
C LEU A 47 0.62 7.74 -1.39
N HIS A 48 -0.34 8.50 -1.90
CA HIS A 48 -0.80 8.42 -3.27
C HIS A 48 -0.83 9.82 -3.89
N ILE A 49 0.05 10.07 -4.86
CA ILE A 49 0.07 11.35 -5.59
C ILE A 49 -0.32 11.10 -7.04
N ARG A 50 -1.32 11.83 -7.53
CA ARG A 50 -1.79 11.75 -8.91
C ARG A 50 -1.37 13.01 -9.67
N ALA A 51 -0.66 12.81 -10.79
CA ALA A 51 -0.32 13.92 -11.67
C ALA A 51 -1.57 14.43 -12.42
N GLU A 52 -1.55 15.68 -12.85
CA GLU A 52 -2.62 16.26 -13.66
C GLU A 52 -2.81 15.51 -14.98
N SER A 53 -1.69 15.17 -15.65
CA SER A 53 -1.65 14.44 -16.92
C SER A 53 -0.40 13.57 -17.04
N ASP A 54 -0.26 12.86 -18.17
CA ASP A 54 0.92 12.05 -18.47
C ASP A 54 2.04 12.82 -19.19
N SER A 55 1.91 14.14 -19.34
CA SER A 55 2.98 14.97 -19.91
C SER A 55 4.24 14.91 -19.03
N ILE A 56 5.41 15.06 -19.64
CA ILE A 56 6.70 15.07 -18.94
C ILE A 56 6.69 16.14 -17.83
N ALA A 57 6.15 17.34 -18.12
CA ALA A 57 6.06 18.42 -17.14
C ALA A 57 5.19 18.04 -15.92
N SER A 58 4.00 17.44 -16.16
CA SER A 58 3.12 17.00 -15.06
C SER A 58 3.74 15.87 -14.24
N GLN A 59 4.47 14.96 -14.87
CA GLN A 59 5.14 13.88 -14.18
C GLN A 59 6.33 14.38 -13.36
N SER A 60 7.12 15.34 -13.87
CA SER A 60 8.20 16.01 -13.13
C SER A 60 7.66 16.79 -11.94
N ALA A 61 6.60 17.57 -12.15
CA ALA A 61 5.92 18.34 -11.10
C ALA A 61 5.43 17.43 -9.95
N LYS A 62 4.84 16.28 -10.28
CA LYS A 62 4.42 15.28 -9.29
C LYS A 62 5.60 14.80 -8.44
N LEU A 63 6.77 14.53 -9.03
CA LEU A 63 7.95 14.10 -8.29
C LEU A 63 8.48 15.21 -7.39
N HIS A 64 8.46 16.45 -7.84
CA HIS A 64 8.85 17.60 -7.03
C HIS A 64 7.91 17.81 -5.83
N VAL A 65 6.59 17.68 -6.04
CA VAL A 65 5.61 17.69 -4.93
C VAL A 65 5.83 16.54 -3.96
N ARG A 66 6.11 15.34 -4.46
CA ARG A 66 6.45 14.18 -3.62
C ARG A 66 7.60 14.52 -2.67
N ASP A 67 8.70 15.02 -3.21
CA ASP A 67 9.91 15.29 -2.44
C ASP A 67 9.67 16.37 -1.37
N ALA A 68 8.97 17.43 -1.71
CA ALA A 68 8.60 18.48 -0.76
C ALA A 68 7.67 17.96 0.36
N VAL A 69 6.67 17.15 0.03
CA VAL A 69 5.74 16.59 1.01
C VAL A 69 6.44 15.57 1.92
N LEU A 70 7.31 14.72 1.37
CA LEU A 70 8.08 13.77 2.18
C LEU A 70 9.04 14.49 3.14
N ALA A 71 9.73 15.54 2.68
CA ALA A 71 10.60 16.36 3.52
C ALA A 71 9.81 17.05 4.65
N TYR A 72 8.61 17.55 4.36
CA TYR A 72 7.75 18.14 5.38
C TYR A 72 7.29 17.09 6.41
N LEU A 73 6.83 15.92 5.95
CA LEU A 73 6.41 14.84 6.83
C LEU A 73 7.56 14.34 7.72
N ASP A 74 8.77 14.26 7.19
CA ASP A 74 9.95 13.79 7.93
C ASP A 74 10.35 14.73 9.08
N THR A 75 10.12 16.04 8.91
CA THR A 75 10.45 17.04 9.91
C THR A 75 9.32 17.37 10.88
N ALA A 76 8.07 17.28 10.43
CA ALA A 76 6.92 17.77 11.17
C ALA A 76 6.05 16.67 11.81
N CYS A 77 6.09 15.43 11.30
CA CYS A 77 5.23 14.33 11.79
C CYS A 77 5.97 13.49 12.85
N PRO A 78 5.59 13.58 14.14
CA PRO A 78 6.23 12.82 15.22
C PRO A 78 5.67 11.39 15.38
N ALA A 79 4.73 10.96 14.51
CA ALA A 79 3.96 9.74 14.68
C ALA A 79 4.84 8.48 14.72
N GLN A 80 4.60 7.63 15.71
CA GLN A 80 5.25 6.33 15.89
C GLN A 80 4.32 5.16 15.62
N SER A 81 3.06 5.43 15.28
CA SER A 81 2.04 4.44 14.94
C SER A 81 1.18 4.93 13.78
N LYS A 82 0.52 4.00 13.07
CA LYS A 82 -0.41 4.35 11.99
C LYS A 82 -1.58 5.24 12.49
N PRO A 83 -2.25 4.95 13.61
CA PRO A 83 -3.31 5.82 14.13
C PRO A 83 -2.83 7.25 14.40
N GLU A 84 -1.63 7.40 14.98
CA GLU A 84 -1.03 8.72 15.21
C GLU A 84 -0.72 9.44 13.89
N ALA A 85 -0.17 8.73 12.89
CA ALA A 85 0.11 9.29 11.58
C ALA A 85 -1.16 9.76 10.86
N ILE A 86 -2.26 9.01 10.96
CA ILE A 86 -3.57 9.40 10.42
C ILE A 86 -4.11 10.60 11.16
N ALA A 87 -4.10 10.60 12.50
CA ALA A 87 -4.61 11.70 13.31
C ALA A 87 -3.82 12.99 13.04
N TRP A 88 -2.49 12.90 12.98
CA TRP A 88 -1.64 14.04 12.64
C TRP A 88 -1.94 14.56 11.23
N ALA A 89 -1.99 13.68 10.23
CA ALA A 89 -2.29 14.07 8.86
C ALA A 89 -3.68 14.72 8.73
N ALA A 90 -4.68 14.23 9.46
CA ALA A 90 -6.02 14.82 9.47
C ALA A 90 -6.04 16.27 9.97
N GLN A 91 -5.19 16.59 10.96
CA GLN A 91 -5.05 17.94 11.50
C GLN A 91 -4.21 18.87 10.60
N HIS A 92 -3.33 18.32 9.74
CA HIS A 92 -2.37 19.06 8.94
C HIS A 92 -2.64 18.99 7.42
N LEU A 93 -3.90 18.68 7.01
CA LEU A 93 -4.26 18.62 5.58
C LEU A 93 -4.03 19.94 4.86
N PHE A 94 -4.25 21.07 5.55
CA PHE A 94 -4.06 22.39 4.99
C PHE A 94 -2.56 22.68 4.75
N GLU A 95 -1.71 22.39 5.70
CA GLU A 95 -0.25 22.58 5.62
C GLU A 95 0.37 21.69 4.55
N LEU A 96 -0.10 20.43 4.46
CA LEU A 96 0.29 19.51 3.40
C LEU A 96 -0.11 20.03 2.01
N GLN A 97 -1.32 20.60 1.91
CA GLN A 97 -1.78 21.23 0.66
C GLN A 97 -0.96 22.48 0.31
N LEU A 98 -0.61 23.28 1.31
CA LEU A 98 0.22 24.48 1.12
C LEU A 98 1.64 24.09 0.67
N THR A 99 2.24 23.09 1.30
CA THR A 99 3.54 22.53 0.92
C THR A 99 3.54 22.08 -0.55
N ALA A 100 2.52 21.32 -0.96
CA ALA A 100 2.39 20.85 -2.33
C ALA A 100 2.20 22.02 -3.33
N ARG A 101 1.43 23.04 -2.95
CA ARG A 101 1.25 24.26 -3.76
C ARG A 101 2.54 25.07 -3.90
N HIS A 102 3.31 25.21 -2.82
CA HIS A 102 4.59 25.88 -2.88
C HIS A 102 5.57 25.16 -3.80
N ALA A 103 5.63 23.82 -3.73
CA ALA A 103 6.44 23.04 -4.63
C ALA A 103 6.07 23.24 -6.11
N LEU A 104 4.78 23.34 -6.44
CA LEU A 104 4.33 23.67 -7.81
C LEU A 104 4.68 25.10 -8.20
N ALA A 105 4.53 26.06 -7.29
CA ALA A 105 4.85 27.47 -7.54
C ALA A 105 6.33 27.68 -7.88
N GLN A 106 7.25 26.93 -7.27
CA GLN A 106 8.68 26.94 -7.62
C GLN A 106 8.95 26.53 -9.08
N LEU A 107 8.05 25.76 -9.68
CA LEU A 107 8.09 25.37 -11.09
C LEU A 107 7.23 26.29 -11.99
N ASN A 108 6.71 27.39 -11.45
CA ASN A 108 5.76 28.29 -12.12
C ASN A 108 4.44 27.60 -12.55
N ILE A 109 4.05 26.51 -11.85
CA ILE A 109 2.83 25.76 -12.11
C ILE A 109 1.74 26.22 -11.13
N ARG A 110 0.56 26.62 -11.64
CA ARG A 110 -0.59 27.08 -10.85
C ARG A 110 -1.75 26.09 -10.86
N THR A 111 -1.45 24.81 -10.94
CA THR A 111 -2.46 23.74 -10.90
C THR A 111 -3.07 23.64 -9.50
N PRO A 112 -4.40 23.49 -9.38
CA PRO A 112 -5.04 23.27 -8.08
C PRO A 112 -4.56 21.97 -7.44
N VAL A 113 -4.40 22.00 -6.12
CA VAL A 113 -3.99 20.84 -5.31
C VAL A 113 -5.10 20.48 -4.34
N ARG A 114 -5.44 19.20 -4.25
CA ARG A 114 -6.36 18.66 -3.25
C ARG A 114 -5.65 17.58 -2.44
N VAL A 115 -5.69 17.71 -1.12
CA VAL A 115 -5.12 16.74 -0.17
C VAL A 115 -6.25 16.16 0.68
N GLN A 116 -6.28 14.84 0.84
CA GLN A 116 -7.32 14.17 1.63
C GLN A 116 -6.85 12.81 2.15
N LEU A 117 -7.39 12.41 3.29
CA LEU A 117 -7.28 11.03 3.77
C LEU A 117 -8.40 10.21 3.16
N VAL A 118 -8.06 9.06 2.60
CA VAL A 118 -9.00 8.15 1.94
C VAL A 118 -8.69 6.70 2.31
N ASN A 119 -9.72 5.84 2.30
CA ASN A 119 -9.54 4.40 2.33
C ASN A 119 -9.86 3.87 0.93
N MET A 120 -8.86 3.35 0.21
CA MET A 120 -9.01 2.95 -1.18
C MET A 120 -8.27 1.64 -1.48
N TYR A 121 -8.68 0.98 -2.58
CA TYR A 121 -8.05 -0.25 -3.04
C TYR A 121 -6.73 0.03 -3.76
N PHE A 122 -5.72 -0.78 -3.45
CA PHE A 122 -4.42 -0.82 -4.12
C PHE A 122 -4.14 -2.23 -4.62
N ALA A 123 -3.62 -2.33 -5.82
CA ALA A 123 -3.08 -3.58 -6.35
C ALA A 123 -1.77 -3.94 -5.64
N THR A 124 -1.38 -5.21 -5.70
CA THR A 124 -0.09 -5.68 -5.19
C THR A 124 1.06 -4.82 -5.74
N ARG A 125 1.95 -4.39 -4.87
CA ARG A 125 3.12 -3.57 -5.22
C ARG A 125 4.38 -4.11 -4.58
N ARG A 126 5.45 -4.18 -5.39
CA ARG A 126 6.78 -4.55 -4.94
C ARG A 126 7.60 -3.28 -4.63
N TYR A 127 8.22 -3.24 -3.47
CA TYR A 127 9.14 -2.21 -3.02
C TYR A 127 10.45 -2.90 -2.66
N GLY A 128 11.61 -2.39 -3.01
CA GLY A 128 12.95 -2.93 -2.78
C GLY A 128 13.03 -4.24 -1.98
N SER A 129 12.80 -4.18 -0.69
CA SER A 129 12.89 -5.31 0.24
C SER A 129 11.59 -6.08 0.50
N GLY A 130 10.44 -5.65 -0.04
CA GLY A 130 9.15 -6.25 0.31
C GLY A 130 8.07 -6.13 -0.75
N THR A 131 6.99 -6.88 -0.54
CA THR A 131 5.79 -6.81 -1.39
C THR A 131 4.59 -6.49 -0.50
N LEU A 132 3.88 -5.42 -0.84
CA LEU A 132 2.58 -5.13 -0.24
C LEU A 132 1.47 -5.84 -1.00
N PRO A 133 0.62 -6.62 -0.33
CA PRO A 133 -0.48 -7.33 -0.97
C PRO A 133 -1.53 -6.36 -1.53
N ALA A 134 -2.33 -6.85 -2.46
CA ALA A 134 -3.54 -6.15 -2.89
C ALA A 134 -4.52 -6.04 -1.72
N GLY A 135 -5.19 -4.90 -1.60
CA GLY A 135 -6.17 -4.70 -0.53
C GLY A 135 -6.58 -3.24 -0.36
N ARG A 136 -7.43 -2.98 0.63
CA ARG A 136 -7.82 -1.63 1.00
C ARG A 136 -6.85 -1.09 2.06
N TYR A 137 -6.36 0.12 1.79
CA TYR A 137 -5.42 0.83 2.66
C TYR A 137 -5.94 2.23 2.95
N ASP A 138 -5.61 2.73 4.13
CA ASP A 138 -5.68 4.16 4.38
C ASP A 138 -4.54 4.85 3.65
N ALA A 139 -4.82 6.00 3.05
CA ALA A 139 -3.85 6.73 2.26
C ALA A 139 -4.04 8.25 2.39
N LEU A 140 -2.92 8.95 2.49
CA LEU A 140 -2.84 10.37 2.19
C LEU A 140 -2.81 10.52 0.66
N ARG A 141 -3.90 11.03 0.07
CA ARG A 141 -4.00 11.25 -1.37
C ARG A 141 -3.82 12.71 -1.71
N ILE A 142 -2.97 12.98 -2.69
CA ILE A 142 -2.69 14.30 -3.24
C ILE A 142 -3.02 14.29 -4.72
N ASP A 143 -4.00 15.08 -5.12
CA ASP A 143 -4.41 15.24 -6.52
C ASP A 143 -3.90 16.57 -7.05
N LEU A 144 -3.14 16.53 -8.13
CA LEU A 144 -2.68 17.69 -8.86
C LEU A 144 -3.61 17.91 -10.06
N GLY A 145 -4.31 19.05 -10.08
CA GLY A 145 -5.28 19.36 -11.11
C GLY A 145 -6.38 18.32 -11.23
N ALA A 146 -6.59 17.82 -12.43
CA ALA A 146 -7.59 16.78 -12.71
C ALA A 146 -7.21 15.39 -12.18
N GLY A 147 -5.95 15.16 -11.77
CA GLY A 147 -5.48 13.88 -11.27
C GLY A 147 -5.61 12.73 -12.26
N LYS A 148 -5.51 13.00 -13.57
CA LYS A 148 -5.72 12.00 -14.63
C LYS A 148 -4.43 11.34 -15.11
N GLY A 149 -3.26 11.84 -14.68
CA GLY A 149 -1.96 11.29 -15.06
C GLY A 149 -1.54 10.12 -14.18
N ARG A 150 -0.36 9.56 -14.51
CA ARG A 150 0.22 8.43 -13.76
C ARG A 150 0.43 8.74 -12.30
N ASN A 151 0.21 7.74 -11.49
CA ASN A 151 0.27 7.81 -10.04
C ASN A 151 1.70 7.61 -9.52
N TRP A 152 1.97 8.18 -8.35
CA TRP A 152 3.06 7.80 -7.48
C TRP A 152 2.50 7.10 -6.24
N TRP A 153 3.12 5.97 -5.86
CA TRP A 153 2.69 5.13 -4.75
C TRP A 153 3.83 4.94 -3.77
N CYS A 154 3.61 5.25 -2.51
CA CYS A 154 4.60 5.05 -1.47
C CYS A 154 3.96 4.59 -0.16
N VAL A 155 4.78 4.29 0.86
CA VAL A 155 4.37 3.91 2.20
C VAL A 155 4.84 4.98 3.17
N LEU A 156 3.91 5.60 3.89
CA LEU A 156 4.23 6.58 4.93
C LEU A 156 4.48 5.92 6.28
N TYR A 157 3.69 4.89 6.60
CA TYR A 157 3.85 4.11 7.82
C TYR A 157 3.64 2.61 7.52
N PRO A 158 4.47 1.71 8.08
CA PRO A 158 5.76 2.00 8.69
C PRO A 158 6.73 2.63 7.68
N GLY A 159 7.63 3.51 8.13
CA GLY A 159 8.44 4.42 7.32
C GLY A 159 9.34 3.76 6.28
N LEU A 160 8.79 3.37 5.14
CA LEU A 160 9.51 2.78 4.00
C LEU A 160 9.87 3.80 2.91
N CYS A 161 9.31 5.02 2.94
CA CYS A 161 9.63 6.07 1.98
C CYS A 161 10.99 6.76 2.22
N ARG A 162 11.71 6.39 3.27
CA ARG A 162 13.04 6.97 3.58
C ARG A 162 14.19 6.34 2.76
N SER A 163 13.92 5.35 1.90
CA SER A 163 14.94 4.52 1.27
C SER A 163 14.72 4.32 -0.23
N CYS A 164 14.02 5.22 -0.92
CA CYS A 164 13.86 5.15 -2.39
C CYS A 164 14.58 6.29 -3.07
#